data_b528acfdb111d36901ce565a11520511
#
_entry.id   b528acfdb111d36901ce565a11520511
#
_cell.length_a   1.000
_cell.length_b   1.000
_cell.length_c   1.000
_cell.angle_alpha   90.00
_cell.angle_beta   90.00
_cell.angle_gamma   90.00
#
_symmetry.space_group_name_H-M   'P 1'
#
loop_
_entity.id
_entity.type
_entity.pdbx_description
1 polymer ?
#
loop_
_entity_poly.entity_id
_entity_poly.type
_entity_poly.pdbx_seq_one_letter_code
_entity_poly.pdbx_strand_id
1 'polypeptide(L)'
;MDKKGIVTAFLLAAGLLGMPNVQAQRTYEEMEQLTVNEQVTTVITASEPVRFVDISTDKVVGDQPIDNIVRLKPKEGGHEDGEVLAIVTIVTERYRTQYALLYTTRVREAVTDKEIQLQERNAYHNPAVSMSTVEMTRFARRIWNSPAKIRNVATKAHRMTMRLNNIYTVGEYFFIDFSIENRTNIRFDIDEIRVKLADKKLTKATNAQVIELVPELVLEAGKTFRHGYRNVVVVRKMTFPNDKVLTIEMTEKQISGRAISLNIDYEDVLSADSFSTALLEEE
;
A
#
# COMPACT_ATOMS: atom_id res chain seq x y z
N MET A 1 19.31 35.52 72.71
CA MET A 1 19.05 36.59 71.73
C MET A 1 19.54 36.07 70.40
N ASP A 2 18.87 35.73 69.35
CA ASP A 2 17.47 35.58 69.03
C ASP A 2 17.35 34.40 68.05
N LYS A 3 16.43 33.51 68.34
CA LYS A 3 16.05 32.45 67.44
C LYS A 3 14.89 32.98 66.61
N LYS A 4 15.08 33.10 65.30
CA LYS A 4 14.02 33.18 64.25
C LYS A 4 14.74 32.98 62.94
N GLY A 5 14.42 32.02 62.12
CA GLY A 5 13.41 31.57 61.32
C GLY A 5 13.99 30.73 60.24
N ILE A 6 13.81 29.44 60.29
CA ILE A 6 13.93 28.54 59.12
C ILE A 6 12.72 27.65 59.16
N VAL A 7 11.63 28.14 58.65
CA VAL A 7 10.50 27.33 58.23
C VAL A 7 9.87 28.06 57.06
N THR A 8 10.14 27.62 55.86
CA THR A 8 9.27 27.75 54.68
C THR A 8 10.05 27.40 53.40
N ALA A 9 10.20 26.15 53.10
CA ALA A 9 10.56 25.70 51.72
C ALA A 9 10.36 24.18 51.62
N PHE A 10 9.16 23.70 51.93
CA PHE A 10 8.77 22.31 51.64
C PHE A 10 7.29 22.29 51.29
N LEU A 11 6.90 22.70 50.10
CA LEU A 11 5.57 22.46 49.51
C LEU A 11 5.52 23.02 48.12
N LEU A 12 6.16 22.33 47.16
CA LEU A 12 5.88 22.49 45.71
C LEU A 12 6.64 21.41 44.90
N ALA A 13 6.40 20.16 45.23
CA ALA A 13 6.84 19.05 44.38
C ALA A 13 5.89 17.85 44.49
N ALA A 14 4.61 18.11 44.27
CA ALA A 14 3.61 17.04 44.18
C ALA A 14 2.52 17.49 43.20
N GLY A 15 2.77 17.37 41.90
CA GLY A 15 1.79 17.79 40.90
C GLY A 15 2.12 17.36 39.48
N LEU A 16 2.95 16.33 39.30
CA LEU A 16 3.20 15.72 37.99
C LEU A 16 3.04 14.21 38.05
N LEU A 17 1.94 13.77 38.63
CA LEU A 17 1.52 12.39 38.57
C LEU A 17 0.45 12.27 37.49
N GLY A 18 0.88 11.66 36.34
CA GLY A 18 0.03 10.84 35.50
C GLY A 18 -1.29 11.49 35.09
N MET A 19 -1.33 12.28 34.02
CA MET A 19 -2.58 12.36 33.28
C MET A 19 -2.85 10.95 32.73
N PRO A 20 -3.96 10.30 33.13
CA PRO A 20 -4.37 9.10 32.44
C PRO A 20 -4.50 9.46 30.98
N ASN A 21 -3.94 8.66 30.07
CA ASN A 21 -4.28 8.69 28.66
C ASN A 21 -5.78 8.37 28.59
N VAL A 22 -6.61 9.40 28.68
CA VAL A 22 -8.02 9.30 28.33
C VAL A 22 -8.02 9.09 26.83
N GLN A 23 -8.17 7.84 26.41
CA GLN A 23 -8.59 7.56 25.04
C GLN A 23 -9.91 8.31 24.88
N ALA A 24 -9.85 9.43 24.17
CA ALA A 24 -11.01 10.25 23.92
C ALA A 24 -12.05 9.41 23.17
N GLN A 25 -13.11 9.01 23.87
CA GLN A 25 -14.30 8.46 23.23
C GLN A 25 -14.89 9.62 22.40
N ARG A 26 -14.91 9.47 21.07
CA ARG A 26 -15.60 10.43 20.23
C ARG A 26 -17.08 10.12 20.23
N THR A 27 -17.87 11.11 20.54
CA THR A 27 -19.31 11.06 20.37
C THR A 27 -19.68 11.44 18.92
N TYR A 28 -20.92 11.15 18.56
CA TYR A 28 -21.46 11.55 17.26
C TYR A 28 -21.32 13.05 16.98
N GLU A 29 -21.55 13.90 17.98
CA GLU A 29 -21.48 15.37 17.86
C GLU A 29 -20.07 15.88 17.55
N GLU A 30 -19.03 15.10 17.85
CA GLU A 30 -17.62 15.44 17.58
C GLU A 30 -17.13 14.94 16.23
N MET A 31 -17.98 14.23 15.47
CA MET A 31 -17.62 13.73 14.15
C MET A 31 -17.74 14.84 13.11
N GLU A 32 -16.85 14.82 12.12
CA GLU A 32 -17.00 15.69 10.96
C GLU A 32 -18.23 15.30 10.17
N GLN A 33 -19.00 16.32 9.80
CA GLN A 33 -20.28 16.19 9.11
C GLN A 33 -20.10 16.49 7.63
N LEU A 34 -20.60 15.60 6.77
CA LEU A 34 -20.65 15.80 5.32
C LEU A 34 -22.11 15.89 4.88
N THR A 35 -22.49 17.01 4.28
CA THR A 35 -23.83 17.15 3.67
C THR A 35 -23.90 16.36 2.36
N VAL A 36 -24.93 15.54 2.23
CA VAL A 36 -25.13 14.65 1.08
C VAL A 36 -26.54 14.78 0.50
N ASN A 37 -26.68 14.48 -0.79
CA ASN A 37 -27.97 14.52 -1.48
C ASN A 37 -28.07 13.40 -2.51
N GLU A 38 -29.28 12.85 -2.76
CA GLU A 38 -29.46 11.72 -3.69
C GLU A 38 -29.17 12.06 -5.16
N GLN A 39 -29.09 13.34 -5.52
CA GLN A 39 -28.75 13.78 -6.88
C GLN A 39 -27.23 13.92 -7.09
N VAL A 40 -26.43 13.83 -6.02
CA VAL A 40 -24.98 14.08 -6.04
C VAL A 40 -24.23 12.89 -5.43
N THR A 41 -23.16 12.49 -6.10
CA THR A 41 -22.22 11.51 -5.54
C THR A 41 -21.13 12.26 -4.77
N THR A 42 -20.93 11.92 -3.51
CA THR A 42 -19.81 12.40 -2.70
C THR A 42 -18.62 11.46 -2.91
N VAL A 43 -17.49 12.03 -3.37
CA VAL A 43 -16.23 11.32 -3.56
C VAL A 43 -15.32 11.62 -2.38
N ILE A 44 -14.82 10.59 -1.71
CA ILE A 44 -13.87 10.71 -0.59
C ILE A 44 -12.53 10.14 -1.02
N THR A 45 -11.48 10.95 -0.97
CA THR A 45 -10.12 10.56 -1.37
C THR A 45 -9.24 10.39 -0.14
N ALA A 46 -8.65 9.20 -0.01
CA ALA A 46 -7.66 8.87 1.01
C ALA A 46 -6.24 9.07 0.48
N SER A 47 -5.27 9.31 1.37
CA SER A 47 -3.84 9.44 1.02
C SER A 47 -3.13 8.10 0.81
N GLU A 48 -3.79 6.99 1.16
CA GLU A 48 -3.27 5.62 1.06
C GLU A 48 -4.44 4.65 0.76
N PRO A 49 -4.15 3.39 0.38
CA PRO A 49 -5.20 2.43 0.06
C PRO A 49 -6.21 2.23 1.19
N VAL A 50 -7.49 2.30 0.84
CA VAL A 50 -8.61 1.97 1.73
C VAL A 50 -8.75 0.45 1.77
N ARG A 51 -8.79 -0.10 2.97
CA ARG A 51 -8.88 -1.55 3.20
C ARG A 51 -10.29 -2.00 3.58
N PHE A 52 -11.05 -1.08 4.17
CA PHE A 52 -12.41 -1.39 4.62
C PHE A 52 -13.24 -0.10 4.67
N VAL A 53 -14.50 -0.21 4.27
CA VAL A 53 -15.51 0.83 4.39
C VAL A 53 -16.74 0.23 5.06
N ASP A 54 -17.20 0.85 6.14
CA ASP A 54 -18.45 0.52 6.80
C ASP A 54 -19.43 1.67 6.66
N ILE A 55 -20.67 1.37 6.31
CA ILE A 55 -21.80 2.31 6.22
C ILE A 55 -22.85 1.82 7.19
N SER A 56 -23.11 2.57 8.26
CA SER A 56 -23.91 2.13 9.40
C SER A 56 -25.39 1.85 9.10
N THR A 57 -25.91 2.31 7.96
CA THR A 57 -27.30 2.12 7.56
C THR A 57 -27.40 1.76 6.07
N ASP A 58 -28.55 1.27 5.65
CA ASP A 58 -28.86 0.98 4.25
C ASP A 58 -29.40 2.19 3.45
N LYS A 59 -29.51 3.37 4.09
CA LYS A 59 -29.98 4.62 3.44
C LYS A 59 -28.95 5.19 2.47
N VAL A 60 -27.69 4.80 2.61
CA VAL A 60 -26.58 5.24 1.77
C VAL A 60 -25.96 4.03 1.08
N VAL A 61 -25.64 4.17 -0.19
CA VAL A 61 -24.87 3.21 -0.96
C VAL A 61 -23.48 3.76 -1.23
N GLY A 62 -22.49 2.88 -1.29
CA GLY A 62 -21.12 3.26 -1.63
C GLY A 62 -20.40 2.17 -2.38
N ASP A 63 -19.35 2.57 -3.09
CA ASP A 63 -18.40 1.68 -3.73
C ASP A 63 -16.98 2.23 -3.65
N GLN A 64 -16.00 1.39 -3.99
CA GLN A 64 -14.59 1.72 -4.04
C GLN A 64 -14.07 1.44 -5.46
N PRO A 65 -14.15 2.44 -6.38
CA PRO A 65 -13.76 2.25 -7.78
C PRO A 65 -12.25 2.07 -7.98
N ILE A 66 -11.44 2.63 -7.09
CA ILE A 66 -9.97 2.46 -7.03
C ILE A 66 -9.53 2.44 -5.56
N ASP A 67 -8.31 2.00 -5.31
CA ASP A 67 -7.81 1.66 -3.97
C ASP A 67 -7.95 2.78 -2.93
N ASN A 68 -7.84 4.03 -3.33
CA ASN A 68 -7.85 5.18 -2.41
C ASN A 68 -9.07 6.11 -2.58
N ILE A 69 -10.09 5.72 -3.34
CA ILE A 69 -11.31 6.51 -3.53
C ILE A 69 -12.54 5.72 -3.10
N VAL A 70 -13.37 6.33 -2.25
CA VAL A 70 -14.69 5.85 -1.86
C VAL A 70 -15.75 6.80 -2.43
N ARG A 71 -16.78 6.27 -3.06
CA ARG A 71 -17.94 7.06 -3.52
C ARG A 71 -19.16 6.70 -2.68
N LEU A 72 -19.88 7.71 -2.28
CA LEU A 72 -21.09 7.58 -1.46
C LEU A 72 -22.26 8.32 -2.11
N LYS A 73 -23.44 7.75 -2.02
CA LYS A 73 -24.67 8.37 -2.50
C LYS A 73 -25.87 7.93 -1.65
N PRO A 74 -26.69 8.86 -1.14
CA PRO A 74 -27.97 8.51 -0.54
C PRO A 74 -28.87 7.75 -1.52
N LYS A 75 -29.63 6.79 -1.03
CA LYS A 75 -30.72 6.20 -1.79
C LYS A 75 -31.88 7.22 -1.90
N GLU A 76 -32.63 7.11 -2.97
CA GLU A 76 -33.88 7.87 -3.12
C GLU A 76 -34.83 7.49 -1.98
N GLY A 77 -35.39 8.51 -1.33
CA GLY A 77 -36.32 8.33 -0.20
C GLY A 77 -36.79 9.69 0.35
N GLY A 78 -37.79 9.67 1.19
CA GLY A 78 -38.30 10.90 1.84
C GLY A 78 -37.44 11.28 3.03
N HIS A 79 -36.21 11.77 2.81
CA HIS A 79 -35.31 12.23 3.85
C HIS A 79 -35.58 13.67 4.24
N GLU A 80 -35.45 14.00 5.53
CA GLU A 80 -35.61 15.34 6.04
C GLU A 80 -34.27 16.10 6.02
N ASP A 81 -34.33 17.44 5.80
CA ASP A 81 -33.14 18.29 5.82
C ASP A 81 -32.48 18.26 7.20
N GLY A 82 -31.18 17.96 7.25
CA GLY A 82 -30.42 17.75 8.48
C GLY A 82 -30.53 16.34 9.09
N GLU A 83 -31.27 15.43 8.47
CA GLU A 83 -31.34 14.03 8.92
C GLU A 83 -29.96 13.35 8.78
N VAL A 84 -29.54 12.61 9.81
CA VAL A 84 -28.35 11.77 9.73
C VAL A 84 -28.70 10.48 9.03
N LEU A 85 -28.18 10.29 7.83
CA LEU A 85 -28.45 9.09 7.04
C LEU A 85 -27.59 7.90 7.46
N ALA A 86 -26.31 8.14 7.71
CA ALA A 86 -25.36 7.12 8.09
C ALA A 86 -24.11 7.71 8.76
N ILE A 87 -23.41 6.88 9.51
CA ILE A 87 -22.00 7.10 9.84
C ILE A 87 -21.20 6.22 8.91
N VAL A 88 -20.20 6.82 8.25
CA VAL A 88 -19.26 6.09 7.40
C VAL A 88 -17.93 6.00 8.10
N THR A 89 -17.41 4.78 8.23
CA THR A 89 -16.07 4.49 8.73
C THR A 89 -15.18 4.05 7.59
N ILE A 90 -14.11 4.78 7.34
CA ILE A 90 -13.09 4.45 6.35
C ILE A 90 -11.83 4.01 7.08
N VAL A 91 -11.37 2.80 6.82
CA VAL A 91 -10.15 2.23 7.38
C VAL A 91 -9.15 2.04 6.27
N THR A 92 -8.00 2.66 6.42
CA THR A 92 -6.86 2.54 5.50
C THR A 92 -5.80 1.58 6.08
N GLU A 93 -4.58 1.61 5.57
CA GLU A 93 -3.50 0.79 6.10
C GLU A 93 -3.03 1.25 7.48
N ARG A 94 -3.02 2.56 7.77
CA ARG A 94 -2.42 3.15 8.96
C ARG A 94 -3.33 4.04 9.79
N TYR A 95 -4.49 4.44 9.25
CA TYR A 95 -5.44 5.27 9.97
C TYR A 95 -6.89 4.88 9.68
N ARG A 96 -7.77 5.32 10.54
CA ARG A 96 -9.20 5.31 10.32
C ARG A 96 -9.77 6.72 10.43
N THR A 97 -10.84 6.98 9.70
CA THR A 97 -11.63 8.21 9.82
C THR A 97 -13.11 7.89 9.82
N GLN A 98 -13.92 8.78 10.37
CA GLN A 98 -15.36 8.63 10.44
C GLN A 98 -16.03 9.95 10.08
N TYR A 99 -17.11 9.87 9.32
CA TYR A 99 -17.94 10.98 8.91
C TYR A 99 -19.40 10.70 9.20
N ALA A 100 -20.14 11.70 9.71
CA ALA A 100 -21.58 11.67 9.78
C ALA A 100 -22.15 12.25 8.47
N LEU A 101 -22.98 11.49 7.76
CA LEU A 101 -23.63 11.94 6.53
C LEU A 101 -24.97 12.56 6.85
N LEU A 102 -25.08 13.87 6.66
CA LEU A 102 -26.30 14.64 6.87
C LEU A 102 -26.98 14.89 5.53
N TYR A 103 -28.27 14.61 5.47
CA TYR A 103 -29.05 14.91 4.27
C TYR A 103 -29.31 16.41 4.12
N THR A 104 -29.19 16.91 2.90
CA THR A 104 -29.64 18.25 2.55
C THR A 104 -30.55 18.22 1.35
N THR A 105 -31.68 18.95 1.45
CA THR A 105 -32.60 19.16 0.32
C THR A 105 -32.02 20.14 -0.72
N ARG A 106 -30.99 20.89 -0.34
CA ARG A 106 -30.33 21.90 -1.19
C ARG A 106 -29.13 21.26 -1.89
N VAL A 107 -29.33 20.76 -3.11
CA VAL A 107 -28.31 20.06 -3.92
C VAL A 107 -26.97 20.82 -3.97
N ARG A 108 -26.99 22.15 -4.05
CA ARG A 108 -25.77 22.99 -4.09
C ARG A 108 -24.95 22.98 -2.81
N GLU A 109 -25.51 22.52 -1.70
CA GLU A 109 -24.83 22.42 -0.41
C GLU A 109 -24.26 21.02 -0.17
N ALA A 110 -24.58 20.07 -1.05
CA ALA A 110 -24.03 18.73 -0.97
C ALA A 110 -22.53 18.71 -1.33
N VAL A 111 -21.75 18.03 -0.51
CA VAL A 111 -20.32 17.83 -0.72
C VAL A 111 -20.10 16.88 -1.89
N THR A 112 -19.37 17.34 -2.91
CA THR A 112 -19.04 16.53 -4.10
C THR A 112 -17.68 15.86 -4.00
N ASP A 113 -16.72 16.50 -3.29
CA ASP A 113 -15.35 16.03 -3.15
C ASP A 113 -14.82 16.32 -1.75
N LYS A 114 -14.23 15.31 -1.12
CA LYS A 114 -13.66 15.35 0.23
C LYS A 114 -12.33 14.65 0.26
N GLU A 115 -11.25 15.37 0.50
CA GLU A 115 -9.95 14.81 0.80
C GLU A 115 -9.80 14.61 2.32
N ILE A 116 -9.37 13.42 2.77
CA ILE A 116 -9.16 13.13 4.19
C ILE A 116 -7.93 13.89 4.69
N GLN A 117 -8.16 14.90 5.52
CA GLN A 117 -7.12 15.76 6.08
C GLN A 117 -6.36 15.05 7.22
N LEU A 118 -5.13 15.50 7.51
CA LEU A 118 -4.27 14.89 8.54
C LEU A 118 -4.93 14.87 9.93
N GLN A 119 -5.62 15.94 10.30
CA GLN A 119 -6.31 16.06 11.61
C GLN A 119 -7.51 15.14 11.78
N GLU A 120 -8.06 14.61 10.68
CA GLU A 120 -9.20 13.70 10.68
C GLU A 120 -8.75 12.23 10.84
N ARG A 121 -7.45 11.97 10.73
CA ARG A 121 -6.85 10.64 10.77
C ARG A 121 -6.62 10.20 12.21
N ASN A 122 -7.25 9.11 12.58
CA ASN A 122 -6.97 8.44 13.84
C ASN A 122 -5.99 7.30 13.56
N ALA A 123 -4.79 7.39 14.12
CA ALA A 123 -3.78 6.35 13.95
C ALA A 123 -4.34 4.98 14.34
N TYR A 124 -4.06 3.98 13.52
CA TYR A 124 -4.52 2.63 13.69
C TYR A 124 -3.37 1.67 13.38
N HIS A 125 -3.08 0.79 14.31
CA HIS A 125 -2.10 -0.27 14.08
C HIS A 125 -2.80 -1.50 13.53
N ASN A 126 -2.54 -1.82 12.27
CA ASN A 126 -3.03 -3.05 11.64
C ASN A 126 -1.95 -4.15 11.78
N PRO A 127 -2.15 -5.17 12.61
CA PRO A 127 -1.16 -6.22 12.79
C PRO A 127 -0.94 -7.09 11.54
N ALA A 128 -1.84 -7.04 10.57
CA ALA A 128 -1.71 -7.74 9.29
C ALA A 128 -0.83 -6.99 8.26
N VAL A 129 -0.53 -5.71 8.52
CA VAL A 129 0.27 -4.85 7.65
C VAL A 129 1.60 -4.54 8.33
N SER A 130 2.65 -5.27 7.99
CA SER A 130 4.00 -5.05 8.53
C SER A 130 4.73 -3.86 7.88
N MET A 131 4.31 -3.46 6.68
CA MET A 131 4.80 -2.29 5.94
C MET A 131 3.67 -1.76 5.04
N SER A 132 3.40 -0.46 5.10
CA SER A 132 2.37 0.16 4.26
C SER A 132 2.80 0.26 2.80
N THR A 133 1.84 0.36 1.89
CA THR A 133 2.11 0.56 0.45
C THR A 133 2.92 1.84 0.19
N VAL A 134 2.72 2.89 0.98
CA VAL A 134 3.49 4.14 0.89
C VAL A 134 4.96 3.91 1.25
N GLU A 135 5.24 3.17 2.32
CA GLU A 135 6.60 2.81 2.74
C GLU A 135 7.26 1.90 1.70
N MET A 136 6.55 0.87 1.22
CA MET A 136 7.04 0.00 0.15
C MET A 136 7.43 0.80 -1.10
N THR A 137 6.58 1.74 -1.51
CA THR A 137 6.84 2.60 -2.67
C THR A 137 8.09 3.47 -2.45
N ARG A 138 8.28 4.02 -1.26
CA ARG A 138 9.44 4.83 -0.90
C ARG A 138 10.74 4.00 -0.98
N PHE A 139 10.77 2.81 -0.41
CA PHE A 139 11.90 1.89 -0.51
C PHE A 139 12.15 1.46 -1.96
N ALA A 140 11.09 1.07 -2.69
CA ALA A 140 11.21 0.65 -4.07
C ALA A 140 11.80 1.74 -4.97
N ARG A 141 11.39 3.00 -4.80
CA ARG A 141 11.98 4.15 -5.54
C ARG A 141 13.43 4.39 -5.19
N ARG A 142 13.82 4.25 -3.92
CA ARG A 142 15.22 4.37 -3.49
C ARG A 142 16.08 3.27 -4.11
N ILE A 143 15.59 2.03 -4.15
CA ILE A 143 16.25 0.90 -4.80
C ILE A 143 16.35 1.12 -6.31
N TRP A 144 15.28 1.57 -6.94
CA TRP A 144 15.25 1.87 -8.38
C TRP A 144 16.27 2.93 -8.78
N ASN A 145 16.55 3.91 -7.91
CA ASN A 145 17.58 4.92 -8.11
C ASN A 145 19.00 4.44 -7.77
N SER A 146 19.15 3.25 -7.19
CA SER A 146 20.45 2.68 -6.84
C SER A 146 21.13 2.03 -8.05
N PRO A 147 22.47 1.98 -8.10
CA PRO A 147 23.19 1.27 -9.15
C PRO A 147 22.98 -0.25 -9.05
N ALA A 148 22.97 -0.93 -10.19
CA ALA A 148 22.92 -2.39 -10.25
C ALA A 148 24.20 -3.01 -9.67
N LYS A 149 24.03 -3.89 -8.69
CA LYS A 149 25.13 -4.64 -8.03
C LYS A 149 25.27 -6.06 -8.60
N ILE A 150 24.11 -6.71 -8.92
CA ILE A 150 24.07 -8.06 -9.49
C ILE A 150 24.23 -7.95 -11.01
N ARG A 151 25.17 -8.71 -11.60
CA ARG A 151 25.46 -8.62 -13.05
C ARG A 151 25.44 -9.97 -13.75
N ASN A 152 25.44 -11.05 -13.01
CA ASN A 152 25.56 -12.43 -13.53
C ASN A 152 24.22 -13.13 -13.74
N VAL A 153 23.11 -12.56 -13.25
CA VAL A 153 21.76 -13.14 -13.37
C VAL A 153 21.02 -12.46 -14.50
N ALA A 154 20.91 -13.14 -15.63
CA ALA A 154 20.23 -12.60 -16.82
C ALA A 154 19.70 -13.73 -17.71
N THR A 155 18.64 -13.43 -18.45
CA THR A 155 18.08 -14.28 -19.50
C THR A 155 17.92 -13.54 -20.80
N LYS A 156 17.93 -14.29 -21.92
CA LYS A 156 17.74 -13.74 -23.26
C LYS A 156 16.65 -14.52 -23.97
N ALA A 157 15.66 -13.81 -24.49
CA ALA A 157 14.60 -14.36 -25.33
C ALA A 157 14.12 -13.28 -26.32
N HIS A 158 13.72 -13.66 -27.52
CA HIS A 158 13.13 -12.77 -28.54
C HIS A 158 13.94 -11.48 -28.82
N ARG A 159 15.29 -11.57 -28.80
CA ARG A 159 16.21 -10.41 -28.89
C ARG A 159 16.02 -9.39 -27.74
N MET A 160 15.44 -9.80 -26.65
CA MET A 160 15.38 -9.06 -25.40
C MET A 160 16.34 -9.68 -24.38
N THR A 161 16.82 -8.86 -23.45
CA THR A 161 17.63 -9.30 -22.31
C THR A 161 17.00 -8.80 -21.03
N MET A 162 16.62 -9.71 -20.15
CA MET A 162 16.14 -9.39 -18.81
C MET A 162 17.24 -9.68 -17.79
N ARG A 163 17.49 -8.77 -16.85
CA ARG A 163 18.56 -8.82 -15.86
C ARG A 163 18.04 -8.53 -14.48
N LEU A 164 18.57 -9.24 -13.50
CA LEU A 164 18.45 -8.88 -12.10
C LEU A 164 19.48 -7.79 -11.79
N ASN A 165 19.02 -6.65 -11.26
CA ASN A 165 19.87 -5.55 -10.89
C ASN A 165 20.26 -5.60 -9.41
N ASN A 166 19.27 -5.82 -8.53
CA ASN A 166 19.43 -5.86 -7.08
C ASN A 166 18.36 -6.72 -6.43
N ILE A 167 18.68 -7.27 -5.26
CA ILE A 167 17.70 -7.79 -4.31
C ILE A 167 17.98 -7.14 -2.97
N TYR A 168 16.95 -6.60 -2.34
CA TYR A 168 17.03 -6.06 -0.99
C TYR A 168 16.01 -6.70 -0.07
N THR A 169 16.41 -6.93 1.17
CA THR A 169 15.50 -7.36 2.25
C THR A 169 15.18 -6.16 3.11
N VAL A 170 13.90 -5.86 3.27
CA VAL A 170 13.40 -4.82 4.17
C VAL A 170 12.24 -5.39 4.97
N GLY A 171 12.40 -5.52 6.28
CA GLY A 171 11.39 -6.16 7.12
C GLY A 171 11.05 -7.58 6.62
N GLU A 172 9.78 -7.82 6.37
CA GLU A 172 9.25 -9.11 5.90
C GLU A 172 9.10 -9.19 4.38
N TYR A 173 9.85 -8.36 3.61
CA TYR A 173 9.71 -8.29 2.16
C TYR A 173 11.04 -8.39 1.42
N PHE A 174 10.99 -8.99 0.23
CA PHE A 174 12.01 -8.89 -0.79
C PHE A 174 11.62 -7.82 -1.81
N PHE A 175 12.54 -6.93 -2.09
CA PHE A 175 12.47 -5.93 -3.15
C PHE A 175 13.39 -6.38 -4.28
N ILE A 176 12.81 -6.78 -5.41
CA ILE A 176 13.53 -7.36 -6.53
C ILE A 176 13.54 -6.35 -7.68
N ASP A 177 14.70 -5.78 -7.93
CA ASP A 177 14.95 -4.79 -8.99
C ASP A 177 15.46 -5.50 -10.24
N PHE A 178 14.74 -5.36 -11.33
CA PHE A 178 15.10 -5.95 -12.61
C PHE A 178 14.96 -4.95 -13.76
N SER A 179 15.67 -5.22 -14.85
CA SER A 179 15.60 -4.42 -16.07
C SER A 179 15.49 -5.30 -17.31
N ILE A 180 14.87 -4.75 -18.35
CA ILE A 180 14.74 -5.38 -19.66
C ILE A 180 15.28 -4.43 -20.72
N GLU A 181 16.15 -4.94 -21.58
CA GLU A 181 16.61 -4.30 -22.80
C GLU A 181 15.91 -4.97 -24.00
N ASN A 182 15.18 -4.22 -24.81
CA ASN A 182 14.54 -4.69 -26.02
C ASN A 182 15.32 -4.17 -27.25
N ARG A 183 16.01 -5.08 -27.94
CA ARG A 183 16.79 -4.78 -29.16
C ARG A 183 16.00 -4.96 -30.44
N THR A 184 14.69 -5.08 -30.35
CA THR A 184 13.81 -5.11 -31.51
C THR A 184 13.23 -3.73 -31.79
N ASN A 185 12.77 -3.52 -33.04
CA ASN A 185 12.03 -2.30 -33.37
C ASN A 185 10.57 -2.36 -32.98
N ILE A 186 10.12 -3.52 -32.45
CA ILE A 186 8.74 -3.75 -32.04
C ILE A 186 8.61 -3.38 -30.56
N ARG A 187 7.69 -2.48 -30.24
CA ARG A 187 7.31 -2.13 -28.89
C ARG A 187 6.82 -3.40 -28.16
N PHE A 188 7.03 -3.47 -26.87
CA PHE A 188 6.50 -4.52 -26.00
C PHE A 188 5.35 -3.96 -25.20
N ASP A 189 4.15 -4.49 -25.40
CA ASP A 189 2.96 -4.10 -24.64
C ASP A 189 2.77 -5.10 -23.52
N ILE A 190 3.00 -4.66 -22.29
CA ILE A 190 2.98 -5.52 -21.11
C ILE A 190 1.54 -5.96 -20.83
N ASP A 191 1.33 -7.27 -20.77
CA ASP A 191 0.10 -7.89 -20.28
C ASP A 191 0.18 -8.04 -18.77
N GLU A 192 1.18 -8.79 -18.28
CA GLU A 192 1.30 -9.13 -16.88
C GLU A 192 2.77 -9.34 -16.47
N ILE A 193 3.05 -9.03 -15.20
CA ILE A 193 4.30 -9.37 -14.51
C ILE A 193 3.94 -10.36 -13.41
N ARG A 194 4.34 -11.60 -13.56
CA ARG A 194 4.09 -12.69 -12.60
C ARG A 194 5.35 -13.03 -11.85
N VAL A 195 5.20 -13.30 -10.57
CA VAL A 195 6.26 -13.87 -9.74
C VAL A 195 5.85 -15.29 -9.37
N LYS A 196 6.73 -16.25 -9.62
CA LYS A 196 6.44 -17.67 -9.44
C LYS A 196 7.58 -18.37 -8.70
N LEU A 197 7.25 -19.34 -7.88
CA LEU A 197 8.19 -20.32 -7.35
C LEU A 197 7.96 -21.64 -8.08
N ALA A 198 8.94 -22.12 -8.80
CA ALA A 198 8.83 -23.30 -9.65
C ALA A 198 9.98 -24.30 -9.40
N ASP A 199 9.79 -25.55 -9.79
CA ASP A 199 10.87 -26.55 -9.75
C ASP A 199 11.90 -26.26 -10.85
N LYS A 200 13.21 -26.32 -10.51
CA LYS A 200 14.31 -26.11 -11.47
C LYS A 200 14.36 -27.18 -12.57
N LYS A 201 14.00 -28.40 -12.26
CA LYS A 201 14.04 -29.55 -13.17
C LYS A 201 12.68 -30.16 -13.32
N LEU A 202 12.16 -30.13 -14.53
CA LEU A 202 11.01 -30.93 -14.94
C LEU A 202 11.51 -32.33 -15.28
N THR A 203 11.38 -33.30 -14.38
CA THR A 203 11.55 -34.70 -14.73
C THR A 203 10.27 -35.22 -15.40
N LYS A 204 10.40 -35.99 -16.47
CA LYS A 204 9.28 -36.49 -17.31
C LYS A 204 8.14 -37.23 -16.56
N ALA A 205 8.30 -37.51 -15.29
CA ALA A 205 7.38 -38.29 -14.44
C ALA A 205 6.77 -37.51 -13.29
N THR A 206 7.04 -36.18 -13.13
CA THR A 206 6.60 -35.41 -11.97
C THR A 206 5.73 -34.23 -12.43
N ASN A 207 4.59 -34.06 -11.80
CA ASN A 207 3.81 -32.83 -11.96
C ASN A 207 4.64 -31.65 -11.44
N ALA A 208 5.01 -30.72 -12.31
CA ALA A 208 5.69 -29.50 -11.93
C ALA A 208 4.80 -28.70 -10.99
N GLN A 209 5.28 -28.45 -9.78
CA GLN A 209 4.60 -27.58 -8.85
C GLN A 209 5.04 -26.15 -9.11
N VAL A 210 4.10 -25.31 -9.55
CA VAL A 210 4.29 -23.87 -9.70
C VAL A 210 3.39 -23.17 -8.69
N ILE A 211 3.99 -22.37 -7.83
CA ILE A 211 3.28 -21.54 -6.86
C ILE A 211 3.38 -20.10 -7.36
N GLU A 212 2.27 -19.51 -7.67
CA GLU A 212 2.19 -18.09 -8.03
C GLU A 212 2.20 -17.23 -6.76
N LEU A 213 3.06 -16.22 -6.75
CA LEU A 213 3.22 -15.27 -5.65
C LEU A 213 2.59 -13.96 -6.09
N VAL A 214 1.60 -13.50 -5.32
CA VAL A 214 0.99 -12.19 -5.57
C VAL A 214 1.95 -11.12 -5.09
N PRO A 215 2.44 -10.21 -5.96
CA PRO A 215 3.26 -9.10 -5.54
C PRO A 215 2.47 -8.15 -4.63
N GLU A 216 3.07 -7.71 -3.54
CA GLU A 216 2.49 -6.67 -2.67
C GLU A 216 2.62 -5.28 -3.31
N LEU A 217 3.63 -5.09 -4.17
CA LEU A 217 3.84 -3.88 -4.96
C LEU A 217 4.56 -4.19 -6.26
N VAL A 218 4.11 -3.56 -7.34
CA VAL A 218 4.85 -3.39 -8.60
C VAL A 218 5.01 -1.89 -8.80
N LEU A 219 6.25 -1.37 -8.68
CA LEU A 219 6.52 0.07 -8.58
C LEU A 219 6.05 0.84 -9.82
N GLU A 220 6.39 0.35 -11.00
CA GLU A 220 6.01 0.97 -12.27
C GLU A 220 4.97 0.13 -12.99
N ALA A 221 3.74 0.61 -12.98
CA ALA A 221 2.62 0.00 -13.69
C ALA A 221 2.58 0.36 -15.19
N GLY A 222 3.74 0.76 -15.77
CA GLY A 222 3.85 1.11 -17.18
C GLY A 222 3.41 -0.04 -18.08
N LYS A 223 2.51 0.24 -19.03
CA LYS A 223 1.88 -0.78 -19.87
C LYS A 223 2.65 -1.08 -21.16
N THR A 224 3.69 -0.31 -21.48
CA THR A 224 4.41 -0.46 -22.77
C THR A 224 5.81 0.17 -22.72
N PHE A 225 6.77 -0.46 -23.42
CA PHE A 225 8.10 0.12 -23.61
C PHE A 225 8.68 -0.24 -25.00
N ARG A 226 9.60 0.58 -25.50
CA ARG A 226 10.24 0.33 -26.81
C ARG A 226 11.65 -0.27 -26.66
N HIS A 227 12.52 0.33 -25.87
CA HIS A 227 13.93 -0.03 -25.78
C HIS A 227 14.34 -0.56 -24.41
N GLY A 228 13.86 0.05 -23.35
CA GLY A 228 14.23 -0.32 -21.99
C GLY A 228 13.07 -0.23 -21.04
N TYR A 229 13.09 -1.09 -20.04
CA TYR A 229 12.15 -1.14 -18.92
C TYR A 229 12.91 -1.50 -17.67
N ARG A 230 12.57 -0.89 -16.54
CA ARG A 230 13.08 -1.24 -15.21
C ARG A 230 11.94 -1.20 -14.23
N ASN A 231 11.93 -2.13 -13.29
CA ASN A 231 10.92 -2.16 -12.26
C ASN A 231 11.45 -2.75 -10.96
N VAL A 232 10.77 -2.45 -9.86
CA VAL A 232 10.95 -3.10 -8.57
C VAL A 232 9.66 -3.80 -8.21
N VAL A 233 9.74 -5.11 -7.98
CA VAL A 233 8.62 -5.93 -7.52
C VAL A 233 8.87 -6.30 -6.06
N VAL A 234 7.85 -6.15 -5.22
CA VAL A 234 7.91 -6.48 -3.80
C VAL A 234 7.08 -7.71 -3.54
N VAL A 235 7.69 -8.72 -2.92
CA VAL A 235 7.02 -9.95 -2.49
C VAL A 235 7.35 -10.24 -1.03
N ARG A 236 6.51 -11.01 -0.35
CA ARG A 236 6.81 -11.46 1.01
C ARG A 236 8.05 -12.33 1.04
N LYS A 237 8.87 -12.11 2.05
CA LYS A 237 10.08 -12.90 2.31
C LYS A 237 9.71 -14.36 2.50
N MET A 238 10.43 -15.23 1.82
CA MET A 238 10.27 -16.67 1.90
C MET A 238 11.59 -17.39 1.81
N THR A 239 11.63 -18.57 2.35
CA THR A 239 12.71 -19.54 2.14
C THR A 239 12.22 -20.66 1.25
N PHE A 240 13.06 -21.13 0.36
CA PHE A 240 12.75 -22.24 -0.52
C PHE A 240 13.98 -23.12 -0.75
N PRO A 241 13.81 -24.42 -1.02
CA PRO A 241 14.93 -25.33 -1.23
C PRO A 241 15.63 -25.07 -2.56
N ASN A 242 16.87 -25.53 -2.68
CA ASN A 242 17.74 -25.33 -3.86
C ASN A 242 17.24 -25.97 -5.15
N ASP A 243 16.29 -26.89 -5.09
CA ASP A 243 15.62 -27.49 -6.25
C ASP A 243 14.50 -26.62 -6.83
N LYS A 244 14.16 -25.52 -6.16
CA LYS A 244 13.23 -24.51 -6.64
C LYS A 244 13.93 -23.24 -7.09
N VAL A 245 13.26 -22.47 -7.91
CA VAL A 245 13.74 -21.19 -8.47
C VAL A 245 12.63 -20.16 -8.38
N LEU A 246 12.99 -18.96 -7.98
CA LEU A 246 12.10 -17.79 -8.04
C LEU A 246 12.17 -17.21 -9.46
N THR A 247 11.03 -17.10 -10.12
CA THR A 247 10.93 -16.65 -11.51
C THR A 247 10.11 -15.37 -11.61
N ILE A 248 10.64 -14.36 -12.26
CA ILE A 248 9.87 -13.19 -12.71
C ILE A 248 9.59 -13.38 -14.19
N GLU A 249 8.32 -13.50 -14.54
CA GLU A 249 7.85 -13.65 -15.92
C GLU A 249 7.12 -12.39 -16.35
N MET A 250 7.43 -11.92 -17.56
CA MET A 250 6.70 -10.84 -18.20
C MET A 250 6.13 -11.32 -19.53
N THR A 251 4.83 -11.13 -19.73
CA THR A 251 4.10 -11.52 -20.94
C THR A 251 3.62 -10.33 -21.72
N GLU A 252 3.53 -10.47 -23.05
CA GLU A 252 3.06 -9.45 -23.98
C GLU A 252 1.57 -9.63 -24.26
N LYS A 253 0.84 -8.51 -24.30
CA LYS A 253 -0.60 -8.44 -24.55
C LYS A 253 -0.95 -8.69 -26.02
N GLN A 254 -0.78 -9.93 -26.50
CA GLN A 254 -1.11 -10.32 -27.87
C GLN A 254 -1.43 -11.81 -27.96
N ILE A 255 -2.16 -12.22 -28.99
CA ILE A 255 -2.32 -13.65 -29.31
C ILE A 255 -0.94 -14.18 -29.67
N SER A 256 -0.42 -15.17 -28.94
CA SER A 256 0.96 -15.68 -29.09
C SER A 256 2.06 -14.62 -28.84
N GLY A 257 1.81 -13.73 -27.86
CA GLY A 257 2.76 -12.68 -27.47
C GLY A 257 4.10 -13.24 -26.98
N ARG A 258 5.12 -12.39 -27.01
CA ARG A 258 6.44 -12.73 -26.47
C ARG A 258 6.34 -12.87 -24.96
N ALA A 259 7.08 -13.84 -24.42
CA ALA A 259 7.27 -13.96 -22.97
C ALA A 259 8.77 -13.99 -22.67
N ILE A 260 9.15 -13.39 -21.55
CA ILE A 260 10.52 -13.46 -21.04
C ILE A 260 10.48 -13.74 -19.54
N SER A 261 11.31 -14.69 -19.10
CA SER A 261 11.35 -15.13 -17.71
C SER A 261 12.77 -15.04 -17.17
N LEU A 262 12.93 -14.42 -15.99
CA LEU A 262 14.19 -14.34 -15.28
C LEU A 262 14.14 -15.31 -14.09
N ASN A 263 15.06 -16.25 -14.07
CA ASN A 263 15.21 -17.19 -12.98
C ASN A 263 16.24 -16.68 -11.98
N ILE A 264 15.88 -16.69 -10.70
CA ILE A 264 16.67 -16.21 -9.57
C ILE A 264 16.86 -17.42 -8.64
N ASP A 265 18.08 -17.85 -8.46
CA ASP A 265 18.40 -18.96 -7.58
C ASP A 265 18.35 -18.56 -6.11
N TYR A 266 18.18 -19.54 -5.22
CA TYR A 266 18.12 -19.26 -3.79
C TYR A 266 19.41 -18.61 -3.26
N GLU A 267 20.56 -18.98 -3.82
CA GLU A 267 21.86 -18.36 -3.48
C GLU A 267 21.89 -16.85 -3.81
N ASP A 268 21.26 -16.45 -4.93
CA ASP A 268 21.12 -15.03 -5.28
C ASP A 268 20.25 -14.30 -4.24
N VAL A 269 19.17 -14.95 -3.78
CA VAL A 269 18.29 -14.42 -2.74
C VAL A 269 19.00 -14.32 -1.39
N LEU A 270 19.81 -15.31 -1.03
CA LEU A 270 20.63 -15.30 0.21
C LEU A 270 21.70 -14.20 0.19
N SER A 271 22.10 -13.75 -1.01
CA SER A 271 23.05 -12.65 -1.20
C SER A 271 22.38 -11.27 -1.20
N ALA A 272 21.08 -11.20 -0.89
CA ALA A 272 20.31 -9.97 -0.87
C ALA A 272 20.90 -8.96 0.14
N ASP A 273 21.03 -7.71 -0.27
CA ASP A 273 21.38 -6.62 0.64
C ASP A 273 20.24 -6.31 1.61
N SER A 274 20.58 -5.76 2.77
CA SER A 274 19.59 -5.26 3.73
C SER A 274 19.52 -3.75 3.71
N PHE A 275 18.30 -3.18 3.77
CA PHE A 275 18.06 -1.79 4.10
C PHE A 275 17.63 -1.69 5.56
N SER A 276 18.19 -0.72 6.29
CA SER A 276 17.69 -0.38 7.63
C SER A 276 16.35 0.36 7.53
N THR A 277 15.36 -0.08 8.29
CA THR A 277 14.08 0.62 8.42
C THR A 277 14.21 1.98 9.12
N ALA A 278 15.29 2.19 9.90
CA ALA A 278 15.59 3.48 10.54
C ALA A 278 15.73 4.65 9.55
N LEU A 279 15.98 4.37 8.27
CA LEU A 279 16.03 5.40 7.22
C LEU A 279 14.67 6.01 6.84
N LEU A 280 13.56 5.53 7.41
CA LEU A 280 12.22 6.14 7.24
C LEU A 280 11.91 7.16 8.33
N GLU A 281 12.65 7.17 9.44
CA GLU A 281 12.43 8.06 10.58
C GLU A 281 13.14 9.42 10.43
N GLU A 282 13.93 9.62 9.36
CA GLU A 282 14.75 10.83 9.14
C GLU A 282 14.09 11.87 8.22
N GLU A 283 12.74 11.97 8.16
CA GLU A 283 12.04 13.08 7.48
C GLU A 283 10.92 13.67 8.33
#